data_9a82840b2bf2058c9475ecd2c82eb6b5
#
_entry.id   9a82840b2bf2058c9475ecd2c82eb6b5
#
_cell.length_a   1.000
_cell.length_b   1.000
_cell.length_c   1.000
_cell.angle_alpha   90.00
_cell.angle_beta   90.00
_cell.angle_gamma   90.00
#
_symmetry.space_group_name_H-M   'P 1'
#
loop_
_entity.id
_entity.type
_entity.pdbx_description
1 polymer ?
#
loop_
_entity_poly.entity_id
_entity_poly.type
_entity_poly.pdbx_seq_one_letter_code
_entity_poly.pdbx_strand_id
1 'polypeptide(L)'
;MLEFLEDIKKATPTQKKKELWDVEGILKDRLNQKLKFDLRPIKNNCKVGNFKTKADKMVFSFKDQYIIVDVEELHSYIKKNKLKDVQLEDLISKLDWNIIINK
;
A
#
# COMPACT_ATOMS: atom_id res chain seq x y z
N MET A 1 8.49 8.81 10.17
CA MET A 1 8.19 7.41 9.98
C MET A 1 6.69 7.18 9.91
N LEU A 2 6.20 5.98 10.16
CA LEU A 2 4.79 5.63 9.93
C LEU A 2 3.90 6.10 11.07
N GLU A 3 3.77 7.40 11.24
CA GLU A 3 3.02 8.02 12.33
C GLU A 3 1.52 7.77 12.24
N PHE A 4 1.04 7.35 11.08
CA PHE A 4 -0.36 7.02 10.88
C PHE A 4 -0.74 5.62 11.38
N LEU A 5 0.23 4.85 11.89
CA LEU A 5 0.00 3.50 12.42
C LEU A 5 0.29 3.40 13.90
N GLU A 6 -0.47 2.54 14.59
CA GLU A 6 -0.24 2.14 15.97
C GLU A 6 0.14 0.67 16.03
N ASP A 7 0.82 0.26 17.12
CA ASP A 7 1.22 -1.13 17.35
C ASP A 7 1.97 -1.76 16.18
N ILE A 8 2.95 -1.03 15.65
CA ILE A 8 3.71 -1.45 14.48
C ILE A 8 4.59 -2.65 14.79
N LYS A 9 4.49 -3.69 13.95
CA LYS A 9 5.34 -4.87 14.01
C LYS A 9 5.92 -5.12 12.62
N LYS A 10 7.24 -5.24 12.53
CA LYS A 10 7.91 -5.53 11.26
C LYS A 10 7.71 -6.98 10.85
N ALA A 11 7.57 -7.22 9.55
CA ALA A 11 7.53 -8.57 9.00
C ALA A 11 8.85 -9.28 9.27
N THR A 12 8.77 -10.58 9.55
CA THR A 12 9.98 -11.41 9.62
C THR A 12 10.59 -11.53 8.22
N PRO A 13 11.89 -11.85 8.09
CA PRO A 13 12.49 -12.05 6.77
C PRO A 13 11.73 -13.08 5.91
N THR A 14 11.22 -14.14 6.53
CA THR A 14 10.43 -15.15 5.84
C THR A 14 9.10 -14.61 5.34
N GLN A 15 8.39 -13.85 6.18
CA GLN A 15 7.13 -13.23 5.79
C GLN A 15 7.31 -12.22 4.67
N LYS A 16 8.35 -11.38 4.77
CA LYS A 16 8.64 -10.40 3.74
C LYS A 16 8.94 -11.05 2.40
N LYS A 17 9.69 -12.14 2.40
CA LYS A 17 10.07 -12.86 1.18
C LYS A 17 8.88 -13.58 0.55
N LYS A 18 8.04 -14.24 1.34
CA LYS A 18 6.92 -15.05 0.85
C LYS A 18 5.65 -14.24 0.60
N GLU A 19 5.37 -13.27 1.44
CA GLU A 19 4.11 -12.52 1.41
C GLU A 19 4.27 -11.09 0.92
N LEU A 20 5.50 -10.59 0.83
CA LEU A 20 5.83 -9.29 0.26
C LEU A 20 5.24 -8.08 1.03
N TRP A 21 4.96 -8.22 2.33
CA TRP A 21 4.57 -7.08 3.15
C TRP A 21 5.71 -6.71 4.11
N ASP A 22 5.71 -5.46 4.57
CA ASP A 22 6.81 -4.90 5.35
C ASP A 22 6.50 -4.73 6.84
N VAL A 23 5.31 -4.22 7.16
CA VAL A 23 4.90 -3.98 8.55
C VAL A 23 3.44 -4.33 8.75
N GLU A 24 3.09 -4.61 10.00
CA GLU A 24 1.72 -4.82 10.45
C GLU A 24 1.41 -3.76 11.49
N GLY A 25 0.21 -3.21 11.47
CA GLY A 25 -0.18 -2.19 12.43
C GLY A 25 -1.66 -1.84 12.34
N ILE A 26 -2.08 -0.96 13.24
CA ILE A 26 -3.47 -0.48 13.30
C ILE A 26 -3.50 0.94 12.74
N LEU A 27 -4.36 1.18 11.76
CA LEU A 27 -4.50 2.50 11.15
C LEU A 27 -5.22 3.43 12.13
N LYS A 28 -4.55 4.52 12.52
CA LYS A 28 -5.09 5.48 13.49
C LYS A 28 -6.37 6.12 12.99
N ASP A 29 -7.34 6.27 13.90
CA ASP A 29 -8.60 6.96 13.66
C ASP A 29 -9.48 6.39 12.56
N ARG A 30 -9.23 5.15 12.14
CA ARG A 30 -9.98 4.54 11.05
C ARG A 30 -10.60 3.21 11.42
N LEU A 31 -9.77 2.17 11.52
CA LEU A 31 -10.22 0.81 11.80
C LEU A 31 -9.47 0.28 13.00
N ASN A 32 -10.16 -0.29 13.96
CA ASN A 32 -9.53 -0.99 15.07
C ASN A 32 -9.10 -2.39 14.62
N GLN A 33 -8.54 -2.46 13.43
CA GLN A 33 -8.16 -3.71 12.80
C GLN A 33 -6.69 -3.70 12.47
N LYS A 34 -5.99 -4.78 12.84
CA LYS A 34 -4.59 -4.96 12.51
C LYS A 34 -4.46 -5.32 11.03
N LEU A 35 -3.70 -4.55 10.30
CA LEU A 35 -3.52 -4.70 8.85
C LEU A 35 -2.05 -4.86 8.50
N LYS A 36 -1.80 -5.56 7.38
CA LYS A 36 -0.45 -5.72 6.83
C LYS A 36 -0.25 -4.72 5.71
N PHE A 37 0.90 -4.05 5.72
CA PHE A 37 1.21 -2.98 4.77
C PHE A 37 2.45 -3.30 3.94
N ASP A 38 2.35 -3.09 2.63
CA ASP A 38 3.47 -3.14 1.70
C ASP A 38 3.91 -1.69 1.46
N LEU A 39 5.15 -1.37 1.83
CA LEU A 39 5.67 0.00 1.74
C LEU A 39 6.45 0.19 0.44
N ARG A 40 6.06 1.16 -0.36
CA ARG A 40 6.65 1.44 -1.66
C ARG A 40 7.17 2.89 -1.73
N PRO A 41 8.46 3.12 -1.53
CA PRO A 41 9.01 4.47 -1.73
C PRO A 41 8.98 4.84 -3.21
N ILE A 42 8.46 6.03 -3.51
CA ILE A 42 8.34 6.54 -4.89
C ILE A 42 9.24 7.75 -5.03
N LYS A 43 10.19 7.71 -5.96
CA LYS A 43 11.15 8.81 -6.17
C LYS A 43 10.81 9.63 -7.42
N ASN A 44 11.11 9.12 -8.59
CA ASN A 44 11.00 9.88 -9.83
C ASN A 44 9.97 9.34 -10.81
N ASN A 45 9.52 8.13 -10.59
CA ASN A 45 8.61 7.45 -11.50
C ASN A 45 7.35 7.04 -10.74
N CYS A 46 6.20 7.53 -11.19
CA CYS A 46 4.92 7.25 -10.57
C CYS A 46 4.28 5.96 -11.09
N LYS A 47 5.04 5.14 -11.79
CA LYS A 47 4.58 3.88 -12.32
C LYS A 47 4.80 2.76 -11.31
N VAL A 48 3.80 1.95 -11.08
CA VAL A 48 3.85 0.88 -10.09
C VAL A 48 3.64 -0.47 -10.77
N GLY A 49 4.50 -1.42 -10.45
CA GLY A 49 4.39 -2.80 -10.92
C GLY A 49 4.59 -3.78 -9.76
N ASN A 50 4.62 -5.07 -10.07
CA ASN A 50 4.82 -6.14 -9.09
C ASN A 50 3.75 -6.16 -8.01
N PHE A 51 2.54 -6.59 -8.39
CA PHE A 51 1.37 -6.55 -7.51
C PHE A 51 1.07 -7.88 -6.80
N LYS A 52 2.09 -8.72 -6.59
CA LYS A 52 1.93 -10.06 -6.00
C LYS A 52 1.88 -10.05 -4.47
N THR A 53 1.84 -8.89 -3.85
CA THR A 53 1.82 -8.75 -2.39
C THR A 53 0.58 -9.39 -1.76
N LYS A 54 0.77 -9.96 -0.56
CA LYS A 54 -0.33 -10.46 0.27
C LYS A 54 -0.66 -9.48 1.39
N ALA A 55 -0.18 -8.25 1.31
CA ALA A 55 -0.54 -7.20 2.25
C ALA A 55 -2.03 -6.84 2.11
N ASP A 56 -2.59 -6.25 3.16
CA ASP A 56 -3.96 -5.74 3.13
C ASP A 56 -4.02 -4.37 2.45
N LYS A 57 -2.99 -3.55 2.65
CA LYS A 57 -2.88 -2.20 2.11
C LYS A 57 -1.49 -1.99 1.53
N MET A 58 -1.40 -1.10 0.55
CA MET A 58 -0.13 -0.69 -0.04
C MET A 58 0.05 0.80 0.21
N VAL A 59 1.23 1.19 0.70
CA VAL A 59 1.55 2.58 1.03
C VAL A 59 2.59 3.09 0.05
N PHE A 60 2.24 4.11 -0.71
CA PHE A 60 3.17 4.81 -1.59
C PHE A 60 3.73 6.01 -0.84
N SER A 61 5.02 5.98 -0.56
CA SER A 61 5.70 7.01 0.22
C SER A 61 6.37 8.01 -0.71
N PHE A 62 5.88 9.25 -0.68
CA PHE A 62 6.48 10.38 -1.39
C PHE A 62 7.23 11.27 -0.41
N LYS A 63 7.90 12.27 -0.94
CA LYS A 63 8.62 13.25 -0.12
C LYS A 63 7.68 13.96 0.87
N ASP A 64 6.50 14.35 0.40
CA ASP A 64 5.58 15.21 1.14
C ASP A 64 4.32 14.51 1.65
N GLN A 65 4.08 13.27 1.23
CA GLN A 65 2.84 12.60 1.59
C GLN A 65 2.93 11.09 1.45
N TYR A 66 1.97 10.40 2.10
CA TYR A 66 1.72 8.98 1.89
C TYR A 66 0.39 8.82 1.19
N ILE A 67 0.31 7.86 0.26
CA ILE A 67 -0.95 7.47 -0.37
C ILE A 67 -1.16 5.99 -0.08
N ILE A 68 -2.28 5.65 0.56
CA ILE A 68 -2.61 4.29 0.97
C ILE A 68 -3.76 3.78 0.12
N VAL A 69 -3.60 2.61 -0.49
CA VAL A 69 -4.65 1.97 -1.29
C VAL A 69 -4.95 0.57 -0.76
N ASP A 70 -6.16 0.09 -1.03
CA ASP A 70 -6.56 -1.27 -0.67
C ASP A 70 -6.03 -2.27 -1.70
N VAL A 71 -5.29 -3.28 -1.24
CA VAL A 71 -4.64 -4.24 -2.13
C VAL A 71 -5.66 -5.11 -2.86
N GLU A 72 -6.72 -5.54 -2.19
CA GLU A 72 -7.75 -6.37 -2.82
C GLU A 72 -8.41 -5.61 -3.99
N GLU A 73 -8.76 -4.34 -3.77
CA GLU A 73 -9.32 -3.49 -4.81
C GLU A 73 -8.33 -3.25 -5.95
N LEU A 74 -7.06 -3.04 -5.61
CA LEU A 74 -5.98 -2.88 -6.58
C LEU A 74 -5.85 -4.13 -7.46
N HIS A 75 -5.83 -5.32 -6.85
CA HIS A 75 -5.74 -6.57 -7.59
C HIS A 75 -6.93 -6.75 -8.54
N SER A 76 -8.13 -6.42 -8.09
CA SER A 76 -9.34 -6.50 -8.92
C SER A 76 -9.26 -5.56 -10.12
N TYR A 77 -8.80 -4.34 -9.89
CA TYR A 77 -8.64 -3.33 -10.94
C TYR A 77 -7.63 -3.81 -12.00
N ILE A 78 -6.49 -4.31 -11.57
CA ILE A 78 -5.43 -4.79 -12.48
C ILE A 78 -5.90 -5.99 -13.28
N LYS A 79 -6.56 -6.94 -12.63
CA LYS A 79 -7.09 -8.13 -13.29
C LYS A 79 -8.16 -7.77 -14.33
N LYS A 80 -9.08 -6.88 -13.97
CA LYS A 80 -10.16 -6.45 -14.85
C LYS A 80 -9.65 -5.77 -16.12
N ASN A 81 -8.58 -4.97 -15.96
CA ASN A 81 -8.03 -4.20 -17.08
C ASN A 81 -6.79 -4.86 -17.71
N LYS A 82 -6.41 -6.05 -17.26
CA LYS A 82 -5.26 -6.82 -17.77
C LYS A 82 -3.95 -6.02 -17.78
N LEU A 83 -3.68 -5.33 -16.69
CA LEU A 83 -2.52 -4.45 -16.57
C LEU A 83 -1.33 -5.18 -15.94
N LYS A 84 -0.11 -4.83 -16.38
CA LYS A 84 1.12 -5.29 -15.74
C LYS A 84 1.65 -4.25 -14.76
N ASP A 85 1.43 -2.99 -15.08
CA ASP A 85 1.80 -1.86 -14.25
C ASP A 85 0.75 -0.74 -14.45
N VAL A 86 0.76 0.23 -13.57
CA VAL A 86 -0.19 1.35 -13.62
C VAL A 86 0.50 2.64 -13.24
N GLN A 87 -0.02 3.76 -13.72
CA GLN A 87 0.35 5.07 -13.24
C GLN A 87 -0.35 5.32 -11.91
N LEU A 88 0.36 5.87 -10.96
CA LEU A 88 -0.20 6.11 -9.62
C LEU A 88 -1.41 7.05 -9.66
N GLU A 89 -1.40 8.02 -10.57
CA GLU A 89 -2.54 8.92 -10.77
C GLU A 89 -3.81 8.17 -11.10
N ASP A 90 -3.70 7.14 -11.95
CA ASP A 90 -4.85 6.32 -12.34
C ASP A 90 -5.38 5.53 -11.14
N LEU A 91 -4.49 5.03 -10.29
CA LEU A 91 -4.91 4.31 -9.09
C LEU A 91 -5.72 5.20 -8.17
N ILE A 92 -5.25 6.41 -7.93
CA ILE A 92 -5.94 7.36 -7.04
C ILE A 92 -7.32 7.70 -7.58
N SER A 93 -7.46 7.88 -8.89
CA SER A 93 -8.74 8.26 -9.50
C SER A 93 -9.69 7.09 -9.70
N LYS A 94 -9.19 5.86 -9.84
CA LYS A 94 -10.01 4.68 -10.17
C LYS A 94 -10.37 3.82 -8.99
N LEU A 95 -9.58 3.84 -7.92
CA LEU A 95 -9.87 3.06 -6.72
C LEU A 95 -10.76 3.87 -5.77
N ASP A 96 -11.81 3.23 -5.26
CA ASP A 96 -12.75 3.87 -4.33
C ASP A 96 -12.11 4.08 -2.96
N TRP A 97 -11.29 3.14 -2.50
CA TRP A 97 -10.64 3.23 -1.20
C TRP A 97 -9.21 3.71 -1.35
N ASN A 98 -8.96 4.96 -1.02
CA ASN A 98 -7.62 5.52 -0.94
C ASN A 98 -7.59 6.61 0.12
N ILE A 99 -6.43 6.77 0.75
CA ILE A 99 -6.21 7.77 1.80
C ILE A 99 -4.92 8.51 1.48
N ILE A 100 -4.97 9.84 1.54
CA ILE A 100 -3.79 10.69 1.36
C ILE A 100 -3.47 11.30 2.71
N ILE A 101 -2.24 11.10 3.19
CA ILE A 101 -1.76 11.62 4.46
C ILE A 101 -0.55 12.51 4.21
N ASN A 102 -0.62 13.76 4.60
CA ASN A 102 0.50 14.69 4.48
C ASN A 102 1.53 14.41 5.57
N LYS A 103 2.80 14.50 5.19
CA LYS A 103 3.91 14.34 6.13
C LYS A 103 4.16 15.61 6.92
#